data_69f96514c4ab9ebf77dc7dd967f99517
#
_entry.id   69f96514c4ab9ebf77dc7dd967f99517
#
_cell.length_a   1.000
_cell.length_b   1.000
_cell.length_c   1.000
_cell.angle_alpha   90.00
_cell.angle_beta   90.00
_cell.angle_gamma   90.00
#
_symmetry.space_group_name_H-M   'P 1'
#
loop_
_entity.id
_entity.type
_entity.pdbx_description
1 polymer ?
#
loop_
_entity_poly.entity_id
_entity_poly.type
_entity_poly.pdbx_seq_one_letter_code
_entity_poly.pdbx_strand_id
1 'polypeptide(L)'
;MRRKIVAGNWKMNKDKNASIGLVQEILQSNKLFGCDVYISPAFPFLNEISNICESTQIKVIAQNVSEKDEGAYTGEVSLDMLKSVGAKCTLVGHSDN
;
A
#
# COMPACT_ATOMS: atom_id res chain seq x y z
N MET A 1 -22.94 7.33 10.79
CA MET A 1 -22.50 5.94 11.00
C MET A 1 -21.04 5.78 10.61
N ARG A 2 -20.28 5.12 11.44
CA ARG A 2 -18.87 4.87 11.15
C ARG A 2 -18.69 3.82 10.07
N ARG A 3 -17.82 4.12 9.11
CA ARG A 3 -17.41 3.10 8.14
C ARG A 3 -16.41 2.15 8.81
N LYS A 4 -16.48 0.89 8.45
CA LYS A 4 -15.46 -0.07 8.88
C LYS A 4 -14.18 0.16 8.08
N ILE A 5 -13.06 -0.01 8.74
CA ILE A 5 -11.74 0.07 8.10
C ILE A 5 -11.17 -1.34 8.03
N VAL A 6 -10.77 -1.74 6.84
CA VAL A 6 -10.09 -3.02 6.62
C VAL A 6 -8.70 -2.70 6.10
N ALA A 7 -7.69 -3.18 6.80
CA ALA A 7 -6.30 -2.91 6.43
C ALA A 7 -5.52 -4.21 6.31
N GLY A 8 -4.78 -4.36 5.22
CA GLY A 8 -3.95 -5.52 4.97
C GLY A 8 -2.50 -5.13 4.80
N ASN A 9 -1.66 -5.57 5.71
CA ASN A 9 -0.22 -5.45 5.60
C ASN A 9 0.33 -6.75 5.00
N TRP A 10 0.83 -6.66 3.77
CA TRP A 10 1.30 -7.85 3.06
C TRP A 10 2.71 -8.25 3.45
N LYS A 11 3.40 -7.41 4.21
CA LYS A 11 4.75 -7.68 4.68
C LYS A 11 5.66 -8.03 3.50
N MET A 12 6.58 -8.96 3.68
CA MET A 12 7.49 -9.40 2.61
C MET A 12 6.93 -10.66 1.96
N ASN A 13 5.75 -10.55 1.39
CA ASN A 13 5.06 -11.67 0.75
C ASN A 13 4.58 -11.25 -0.63
N LYS A 14 4.42 -12.24 -1.49
CA LYS A 14 3.84 -12.11 -2.83
C LYS A 14 4.77 -11.43 -3.82
N ASP A 15 4.89 -12.05 -4.96
CA ASP A 15 5.57 -11.43 -6.10
C ASP A 15 4.58 -10.52 -6.85
N LYS A 16 5.00 -10.02 -8.01
CA LYS A 16 4.20 -9.08 -8.79
C LYS A 16 2.84 -9.66 -9.19
N ASN A 17 2.85 -10.85 -9.77
CA ASN A 17 1.61 -11.46 -10.28
C ASN A 17 0.66 -11.82 -9.16
N ALA A 18 1.17 -12.34 -8.05
CA ALA A 18 0.35 -12.67 -6.89
C ALA A 18 -0.24 -11.41 -6.26
N SER A 19 0.51 -10.31 -6.24
CA SER A 19 0.03 -9.03 -5.71
C SER A 19 -1.10 -8.48 -6.57
N ILE A 20 -0.94 -8.46 -7.87
CA ILE A 20 -1.98 -7.99 -8.80
C ILE A 20 -3.23 -8.87 -8.69
N GLY A 21 -3.04 -10.18 -8.64
CA GLY A 21 -4.16 -11.10 -8.53
C GLY A 21 -4.97 -10.90 -7.27
N LEU A 22 -4.30 -10.66 -6.14
CA LEU A 22 -5.00 -10.41 -4.88
C LEU A 22 -5.80 -9.11 -4.93
N VAL A 23 -5.23 -8.04 -5.49
CA VAL A 23 -5.95 -6.78 -5.64
C VAL A 23 -7.21 -6.97 -6.47
N GLN A 24 -7.10 -7.71 -7.56
CA GLN A 24 -8.25 -7.95 -8.43
C GLN A 24 -9.35 -8.75 -7.72
N GLU A 25 -8.96 -9.73 -6.90
CA GLU A 25 -9.92 -10.46 -6.08
C GLU A 25 -10.64 -9.54 -5.08
N ILE A 26 -9.90 -8.66 -4.44
CA ILE A 26 -10.47 -7.71 -3.48
C ILE A 26 -11.47 -6.78 -4.18
N LEU A 27 -11.11 -6.27 -5.36
CA LEU A 27 -11.97 -5.37 -6.11
C LEU A 27 -13.26 -6.04 -6.57
N GLN A 28 -13.24 -7.33 -6.79
CA GLN A 28 -14.42 -8.09 -7.21
C GLN A 28 -15.30 -8.54 -6.04
N SER A 29 -14.83 -8.36 -4.81
CA SER A 29 -15.54 -8.84 -3.63
C SER A 29 -16.61 -7.86 -3.20
N ASN A 30 -17.83 -8.35 -3.03
CA ASN A 30 -18.93 -7.55 -2.48
C ASN A 30 -18.87 -7.44 -0.95
N LYS A 31 -18.04 -8.26 -0.31
CA LYS A 31 -17.98 -8.31 1.15
C LYS A 31 -17.42 -7.04 1.76
N LEU A 32 -16.66 -6.28 0.97
CA LEU A 32 -16.01 -5.05 1.44
C LEU A 32 -16.79 -3.80 1.09
N PHE A 33 -17.98 -3.95 0.52
CA PHE A 33 -18.82 -2.81 0.20
C PHE A 33 -19.16 -2.02 1.47
N GLY A 34 -18.96 -0.71 1.39
CA GLY A 34 -19.18 0.15 2.55
C GLY A 34 -18.01 0.21 3.53
N CYS A 35 -16.92 -0.48 3.26
CA CYS A 35 -15.71 -0.44 4.07
C CYS A 35 -14.67 0.49 3.44
N ASP A 36 -13.83 1.09 4.26
CA ASP A 36 -12.61 1.74 3.79
C ASP A 36 -11.51 0.68 3.78
N VAL A 37 -10.91 0.46 2.62
CA VAL A 37 -9.93 -0.60 2.43
C VAL A 37 -8.56 0.00 2.20
N TYR A 38 -7.59 -0.41 3.00
CA TYR A 38 -6.19 -0.01 2.89
C TYR A 38 -5.36 -1.26 2.68
N ILE A 39 -4.46 -1.23 1.70
CA ILE A 39 -3.54 -2.33 1.47
C ILE A 39 -2.11 -1.81 1.45
N SER A 40 -1.17 -2.62 1.91
CA SER A 40 0.23 -2.25 2.00
C SER A 40 1.09 -3.33 1.33
N PRO A 41 1.22 -3.29 0.00
CA PRO A 41 2.04 -4.25 -0.72
C PRO A 41 3.53 -3.94 -0.54
N ALA A 42 4.38 -4.87 -0.94
CA ALA A 42 5.83 -4.66 -0.90
C ALA A 42 6.24 -3.54 -1.86
N PHE A 43 7.32 -2.82 -1.53
CA PHE A 43 7.78 -1.67 -2.30
C PHE A 43 7.89 -1.89 -3.81
N PRO A 44 8.44 -3.02 -4.30
CA PRO A 44 8.62 -3.17 -5.75
C PRO A 44 7.34 -3.06 -6.55
N PHE A 45 6.19 -3.33 -5.92
CA PHE A 45 4.90 -3.39 -6.62
C PHE A 45 3.98 -2.23 -6.28
N LEU A 46 4.47 -1.29 -5.47
CA LEU A 46 3.66 -0.19 -4.95
C LEU A 46 3.08 0.67 -6.07
N ASN A 47 3.90 1.05 -7.05
CA ASN A 47 3.46 1.90 -8.15
C ASN A 47 2.38 1.22 -8.98
N GLU A 48 2.60 -0.03 -9.36
CA GLU A 48 1.65 -0.75 -10.21
C GLU A 48 0.32 -0.98 -9.49
N ILE A 49 0.38 -1.37 -8.23
CA ILE A 49 -0.83 -1.58 -7.43
C ILE A 49 -1.56 -0.24 -7.22
N SER A 50 -0.84 0.85 -6.98
CA SER A 50 -1.45 2.18 -6.85
C SER A 50 -2.20 2.58 -8.12
N ASN A 51 -1.63 2.28 -9.29
CA ASN A 51 -2.28 2.59 -10.55
C ASN A 51 -3.57 1.80 -10.74
N ILE A 52 -3.56 0.53 -10.38
CA ILE A 52 -4.76 -0.33 -10.47
C ILE A 52 -5.86 0.20 -9.56
N CYS A 53 -5.51 0.69 -8.39
CA CYS A 53 -6.48 1.12 -7.37
C CYS A 53 -6.90 2.58 -7.49
N GLU A 54 -6.33 3.36 -8.40
CA GLU A 54 -6.47 4.81 -8.44
C GLU A 54 -7.91 5.29 -8.45
N SER A 55 -8.78 4.67 -9.23
CA SER A 55 -10.18 5.08 -9.31
C SER A 55 -11.10 4.20 -8.49
N THR A 56 -10.56 3.47 -7.53
CA THR A 56 -11.31 2.55 -6.67
C THR A 56 -11.35 3.07 -5.25
N GLN A 57 -12.09 2.36 -4.39
CA GLN A 57 -12.16 2.68 -2.96
C GLN A 57 -10.96 2.15 -2.18
N ILE A 58 -10.07 1.38 -2.81
CA ILE A 58 -8.89 0.84 -2.15
C ILE A 58 -7.80 1.90 -2.12
N LYS A 59 -7.24 2.14 -0.95
CA LYS A 59 -6.13 3.06 -0.76
C LYS A 59 -4.85 2.27 -0.51
N VAL A 60 -3.81 2.62 -1.25
CA VAL A 60 -2.51 1.94 -1.15
C VAL A 60 -1.61 2.75 -0.23
N ILE A 61 -1.05 2.07 0.76
CA ILE A 61 -0.14 2.69 1.73
C ILE A 61 1.20 1.99 1.67
N ALA A 62 2.26 2.73 1.99
CA ALA A 62 3.61 2.17 2.01
C ALA A 62 3.85 1.40 3.30
N GLN A 63 4.68 0.37 3.21
CA GLN A 63 5.03 -0.44 4.38
C GLN A 63 6.00 0.29 5.32
N ASN A 64 6.79 1.20 4.77
CA ASN A 64 7.78 1.94 5.54
C ASN A 64 8.16 3.21 4.81
N VAL A 65 8.87 4.11 5.49
CA VAL A 65 9.38 5.34 4.92
C VAL A 65 10.61 5.78 5.70
N SER A 66 11.59 6.35 5.01
CA SER A 66 12.74 6.96 5.66
C SER A 66 12.35 8.31 6.26
N GLU A 67 12.94 8.67 7.38
CA GLU A 67 12.78 10.01 7.95
C GLU A 67 13.62 11.05 7.20
N LYS A 68 14.47 10.62 6.26
CA LYS A 68 15.34 11.48 5.48
C LYS A 68 14.76 11.73 4.11
N ASP A 69 14.99 12.90 3.55
CA ASP A 69 14.49 13.24 2.22
C ASP A 69 15.38 12.69 1.11
N GLU A 70 16.68 12.81 1.27
CA GLU A 70 17.66 12.33 0.30
C GLU A 70 18.96 11.99 1.02
N GLY A 71 19.83 11.27 0.35
CA GLY A 71 21.14 10.97 0.90
C GLY A 71 21.60 9.55 0.57
N ALA A 72 22.68 9.14 1.24
CA ALA A 72 23.30 7.84 1.02
C ALA A 72 22.65 6.75 1.89
N TYR A 73 21.34 6.70 1.88
CA TYR A 73 20.55 5.74 2.65
C TYR A 73 20.09 4.62 1.74
N THR A 74 21.02 3.82 1.31
CA THR A 74 20.78 2.74 0.36
C THR A 74 19.69 1.79 0.89
N GLY A 75 18.71 1.52 0.04
CA GLY A 75 17.61 0.63 0.39
C GLY A 75 16.43 1.32 1.08
N GLU A 76 16.56 2.59 1.44
CA GLU A 76 15.48 3.34 2.05
C GLU A 76 14.70 4.16 1.02
N VAL A 77 13.48 4.48 1.37
CA VAL A 77 12.55 5.19 0.48
C VAL A 77 11.99 6.41 1.22
N SER A 78 12.08 7.57 0.59
CA SER A 78 11.60 8.82 1.17
C SER A 78 10.10 9.01 0.95
N LEU A 79 9.52 9.93 1.72
CA LEU A 79 8.10 10.29 1.56
C LEU A 79 7.82 10.83 0.15
N ASP A 80 8.69 11.65 -0.40
CA ASP A 80 8.49 12.20 -1.74
C ASP A 80 8.51 11.10 -2.81
N MET A 81 9.38 10.11 -2.67
CA MET A 81 9.38 8.96 -3.57
C MET A 81 8.06 8.21 -3.50
N LEU A 82 7.52 8.02 -2.30
CA LEU A 82 6.26 7.32 -2.11
C LEU A 82 5.09 8.08 -2.73
N LYS A 83 5.05 9.39 -2.54
CA LYS A 83 4.00 10.21 -3.14
C LYS A 83 4.07 10.17 -4.67
N SER A 84 5.27 10.13 -5.22
CA SER A 84 5.45 10.12 -6.68
C SER A 84 4.89 8.85 -7.33
N VAL A 85 4.75 7.76 -6.58
CA VAL A 85 4.21 6.51 -7.10
C VAL A 85 2.78 6.23 -6.60
N GLY A 86 2.14 7.23 -5.99
CA GLY A 86 0.73 7.15 -5.65
C GLY A 86 0.39 6.61 -4.28
N ALA A 87 1.36 6.42 -3.39
CA ALA A 87 1.07 5.99 -2.03
C ALA A 87 0.33 7.09 -1.27
N LYS A 88 -0.73 6.74 -0.54
CA LYS A 88 -1.54 7.70 0.20
C LYS A 88 -0.97 8.02 1.56
N CYS A 89 -0.34 7.05 2.19
CA CYS A 89 0.30 7.21 3.49
C CYS A 89 1.26 6.03 3.70
N THR A 90 1.78 5.90 4.90
CA THR A 90 2.70 4.81 5.24
C THR A 90 2.32 4.23 6.60
N LEU A 91 2.77 3.00 6.84
CA LEU A 91 2.65 2.39 8.15
C LEU A 91 3.68 3.02 9.07
N VAL A 92 3.23 3.66 10.13
CA VAL A 92 4.10 4.36 11.08
C VAL A 92 4.01 3.66 12.43
N GLY A 93 5.16 3.52 13.09
CA GLY A 93 5.22 2.87 14.39
C GLY A 93 5.03 1.37 14.34
N HIS A 94 5.33 0.76 13.20
CA HIS A 94 5.22 -0.68 13.03
C HIS A 94 6.22 -1.39 13.95
N SER A 95 5.75 -2.38 14.68
CA SER A 95 6.56 -3.03 15.69
C SER A 95 7.76 -3.81 15.13
N ASP A 96 7.73 -4.16 13.86
CA ASP A 96 8.80 -4.90 13.20
C ASP A 96 9.91 -3.98 12.66
N ASN A 97 9.76 -2.70 12.81
CA ASN A 97 10.77 -1.73 12.38
C ASN A 97 11.98 -1.77 13.30
#